data_e7c67a359225cca0ee8e72fbe96d54a7
#
_entry.id   e7c67a359225cca0ee8e72fbe96d54a7
#
_cell.length_a   1.000
_cell.length_b   1.000
_cell.length_c   1.000
_cell.angle_alpha   90.00
_cell.angle_beta   90.00
_cell.angle_gamma   90.00
#
_symmetry.space_group_name_H-M   'P 1'
#
loop_
_entity.id
_entity.type
_entity.pdbx_description
1 polymer ?
#
loop_
_entity_poly.entity_id
_entity_poly.type
_entity_poly.pdbx_seq_one_letter_code
_entity_poly.pdbx_strand_id
1 'polypeptide(L)'
;EKNFFSDNINQNFIKKRGDIVDRNGIIIARNINIYDAGVNPQLVKDKKKLLINLRLIFPKLNVNKIKNNLNKNKFFYIKRRLTEDERTKLWLLGNKAIKFPKRQNRIYPQKNLFSHILGQTDDINDGISGVEKFFDQNLNNIEKIKIPFSLTLDSNLQYLIREELINAQSDFHNTGSAAILMNVQNGEILSLISLP
;
A
#
# COMPACT_ATOMS: atom_id res chain seq x y z
N GLU A 1 5.51 -38.91 2.97
CA GLU A 1 4.66 -37.77 2.58
C GLU A 1 5.55 -36.67 2.05
N LYS A 2 5.60 -36.54 0.71
CA LYS A 2 6.48 -35.59 0.01
C LYS A 2 5.83 -34.21 0.03
N ASN A 3 6.54 -33.23 0.57
CA ASN A 3 6.20 -31.79 0.53
C ASN A 3 6.08 -31.31 -0.92
N PHE A 4 4.86 -31.23 -1.44
CA PHE A 4 4.51 -30.65 -2.75
C PHE A 4 4.22 -29.14 -2.66
N PHE A 5 5.08 -28.37 -2.00
CA PHE A 5 4.97 -26.91 -1.94
C PHE A 5 6.32 -26.23 -2.19
N SER A 6 6.92 -26.56 -3.34
CA SER A 6 7.98 -25.71 -3.89
C SER A 6 7.55 -25.20 -5.26
N ASP A 7 6.44 -24.46 -5.31
CA ASP A 7 6.22 -23.58 -6.45
C ASP A 7 7.17 -22.39 -6.30
N ASN A 8 8.21 -22.38 -7.11
CA ASN A 8 9.05 -21.24 -7.41
C ASN A 8 8.21 -20.12 -8.06
N ILE A 9 7.25 -19.59 -7.33
CA ILE A 9 6.82 -18.23 -7.51
C ILE A 9 7.98 -17.44 -6.93
N ASN A 10 8.69 -16.67 -7.73
CA ASN A 10 9.54 -15.61 -7.25
C ASN A 10 8.71 -14.79 -6.26
N GLN A 11 8.71 -15.21 -5.00
CA GLN A 11 8.37 -14.35 -3.87
C GLN A 11 9.50 -13.33 -3.88
N ASN A 12 9.33 -12.28 -4.67
CA ASN A 12 10.05 -11.06 -4.42
C ASN A 12 9.85 -10.82 -2.93
N PHE A 13 10.92 -11.01 -2.16
CA PHE A 13 10.93 -10.83 -0.71
C PHE A 13 10.60 -9.35 -0.47
N ILE A 14 9.31 -9.05 -0.37
CA ILE A 14 8.88 -7.72 0.00
C ILE A 14 9.39 -7.50 1.41
N LYS A 15 10.34 -6.59 1.52
CA LYS A 15 10.99 -6.26 2.79
C LYS A 15 9.94 -5.77 3.78
N LYS A 16 10.02 -6.27 5.00
CA LYS A 16 9.27 -5.69 6.11
C LYS A 16 9.86 -4.31 6.37
N ARG A 17 9.00 -3.33 6.64
CA ARG A 17 9.39 -1.95 6.85
C ARG A 17 8.69 -1.40 8.10
N GLY A 18 9.44 -0.71 8.97
CA GLY A 18 8.94 -0.14 10.20
C GLY A 18 7.88 0.95 9.97
N ASP A 19 7.01 1.13 10.96
CA ASP A 19 6.06 2.23 10.96
C ASP A 19 6.81 3.57 11.13
N ILE A 20 6.29 4.61 10.50
CA ILE A 20 6.69 5.99 10.75
C ILE A 20 5.55 6.68 11.49
N VAL A 21 5.87 7.36 12.57
CA VAL A 21 4.90 8.10 13.39
C VAL A 21 5.32 9.55 13.55
N ASP A 22 4.39 10.41 13.89
CA ASP A 22 4.67 11.77 14.32
C ASP A 22 5.20 11.81 15.78
N ARG A 23 5.49 12.99 16.30
CA ARG A 23 5.96 13.18 17.68
C ARG A 23 4.99 12.69 18.77
N ASN A 24 3.70 12.57 18.42
CA ASN A 24 2.62 12.14 19.32
C ASN A 24 2.27 10.66 19.16
N GLY A 25 3.00 9.92 18.30
CA GLY A 25 2.73 8.51 18.02
C GLY A 25 1.63 8.25 16.98
N ILE A 26 1.13 9.30 16.30
CA ILE A 26 0.16 9.15 15.23
C ILE A 26 0.85 8.53 14.00
N ILE A 27 0.25 7.46 13.47
CA ILE A 27 0.81 6.73 12.32
C ILE A 27 0.68 7.57 11.05
N ILE A 28 1.81 7.83 10.40
CA ILE A 28 1.88 8.55 9.12
C ILE A 28 2.32 7.66 7.95
N ALA A 29 3.03 6.56 8.24
CA ALA A 29 3.29 5.50 7.24
C ALA A 29 3.34 4.13 7.92
N ARG A 30 2.68 3.13 7.30
CA ARG A 30 2.60 1.75 7.83
C ARG A 30 2.55 0.72 6.72
N ASN A 31 3.09 -0.46 6.98
CA ASN A 31 2.89 -1.63 6.13
C ASN A 31 1.65 -2.41 6.55
N ILE A 32 0.79 -2.70 5.59
CA ILE A 32 -0.35 -3.59 5.78
C ILE A 32 -0.24 -4.83 4.90
N ASN A 33 -0.86 -5.91 5.34
CA ASN A 33 -1.02 -7.09 4.51
C ASN A 33 -2.18 -6.91 3.54
N ILE A 34 -1.93 -7.09 2.27
CA ILE A 34 -2.95 -7.14 1.24
C ILE A 34 -2.95 -8.49 0.55
N TYR A 35 -4.09 -8.87 0.00
CA TYR A 35 -4.28 -10.11 -0.71
C TYR A 35 -4.62 -9.82 -2.17
N ASP A 36 -4.02 -10.59 -3.05
CA ASP A 36 -4.36 -10.62 -4.47
C ASP A 36 -5.19 -11.87 -4.75
N ALA A 37 -5.99 -11.89 -5.81
CA ALA A 37 -6.64 -13.10 -6.31
C ALA A 37 -5.92 -13.61 -7.53
N GLY A 38 -5.46 -14.84 -7.48
CA GLY A 38 -4.88 -15.54 -8.62
C GLY A 38 -5.57 -16.87 -8.90
N VAL A 39 -5.44 -17.38 -10.10
CA VAL A 39 -5.96 -18.69 -10.49
C VAL A 39 -4.83 -19.58 -11.00
N ASN A 40 -4.81 -20.82 -10.51
CA ASN A 40 -4.06 -21.88 -11.14
C ASN A 40 -4.98 -22.66 -12.10
N PRO A 41 -4.84 -22.50 -13.44
CA PRO A 41 -5.72 -23.14 -14.42
C PRO A 41 -5.75 -24.66 -14.35
N GLN A 42 -4.63 -25.28 -13.94
CA GLN A 42 -4.51 -26.74 -13.84
C GLN A 42 -5.43 -27.34 -12.77
N LEU A 43 -5.83 -26.56 -11.78
CA LEU A 43 -6.73 -26.98 -10.69
C LEU A 43 -8.20 -26.65 -10.97
N VAL A 44 -8.50 -26.01 -12.10
CA VAL A 44 -9.88 -25.62 -12.47
C VAL A 44 -10.63 -26.82 -13.05
N LYS A 45 -11.60 -27.35 -12.30
CA LYS A 45 -12.43 -28.46 -12.76
C LYS A 45 -13.47 -28.02 -13.80
N ASP A 46 -14.12 -26.88 -13.58
CA ASP A 46 -15.17 -26.33 -14.46
C ASP A 46 -14.84 -24.85 -14.77
N LYS A 47 -14.32 -24.62 -15.98
CA LYS A 47 -13.96 -23.28 -16.45
C LYS A 47 -15.18 -22.38 -16.64
N LYS A 48 -16.34 -22.94 -17.08
CA LYS A 48 -17.56 -22.16 -17.33
C LYS A 48 -18.14 -21.64 -16.02
N LYS A 49 -18.29 -22.53 -15.03
CA LYS A 49 -18.78 -22.18 -13.68
C LYS A 49 -17.89 -21.14 -13.01
N LEU A 50 -16.57 -21.30 -13.12
CA LEU A 50 -15.63 -20.30 -12.59
C LEU A 50 -15.81 -18.93 -13.22
N LEU A 51 -15.94 -18.84 -14.56
CA LEU A 51 -16.13 -17.58 -15.26
C LEU A 51 -17.44 -16.88 -14.87
N ILE A 52 -18.54 -17.64 -14.71
CA ILE A 52 -19.83 -17.11 -14.26
C ILE A 52 -19.69 -16.52 -12.85
N ASN A 53 -19.11 -17.27 -11.92
CA ASN A 53 -18.92 -16.83 -10.54
C ASN A 53 -18.02 -15.59 -10.46
N LEU A 54 -16.93 -15.55 -11.23
CA LEU A 54 -16.05 -14.39 -11.26
C LEU A 54 -16.75 -13.15 -11.81
N ARG A 55 -17.64 -13.30 -12.82
CA ARG A 55 -18.41 -12.19 -13.38
C ARG A 55 -19.44 -11.65 -12.38
N LEU A 56 -20.03 -12.50 -11.55
CA LEU A 56 -20.95 -12.09 -10.48
C LEU A 56 -20.25 -11.27 -9.41
N ILE A 57 -19.03 -11.68 -9.02
CA ILE A 57 -18.25 -10.97 -7.99
C ILE A 57 -17.62 -9.69 -8.57
N PHE A 58 -17.17 -9.73 -9.81
CA PHE A 58 -16.49 -8.63 -10.50
C PHE A 58 -17.17 -8.29 -11.83
N PRO A 59 -18.27 -7.51 -11.83
CA PRO A 59 -19.02 -7.21 -13.05
C PRO A 59 -18.20 -6.54 -14.16
N LYS A 60 -17.17 -5.76 -13.78
CA LYS A 60 -16.28 -5.06 -14.72
C LYS A 60 -15.11 -5.91 -15.23
N LEU A 61 -15.08 -7.21 -14.90
CA LEU A 61 -13.98 -8.09 -15.28
C LEU A 61 -13.99 -8.38 -16.79
N ASN A 62 -12.82 -8.30 -17.42
CA ASN A 62 -12.68 -8.70 -18.83
C ASN A 62 -12.67 -10.24 -18.94
N VAL A 63 -13.85 -10.81 -19.18
CA VAL A 63 -14.06 -12.27 -19.25
C VAL A 63 -13.24 -12.92 -20.36
N ASN A 64 -13.07 -12.25 -21.51
CA ASN A 64 -12.29 -12.78 -22.64
C ASN A 64 -10.80 -12.93 -22.25
N LYS A 65 -10.25 -11.93 -21.54
CA LYS A 65 -8.87 -12.00 -21.02
C LYS A 65 -8.70 -13.18 -20.08
N ILE A 66 -9.65 -13.38 -19.15
CA ILE A 66 -9.60 -14.51 -18.19
C ILE A 66 -9.72 -15.85 -18.93
N LYS A 67 -10.65 -15.97 -19.88
CA LYS A 67 -10.80 -17.18 -20.70
C LYS A 67 -9.50 -17.55 -21.44
N ASN A 68 -8.85 -16.56 -22.05
CA ASN A 68 -7.58 -16.75 -22.74
C ASN A 68 -6.48 -17.20 -21.79
N ASN A 69 -6.40 -16.61 -20.58
CA ASN A 69 -5.41 -16.99 -19.57
C ASN A 69 -5.66 -18.39 -19.01
N LEU A 70 -6.91 -18.80 -18.83
CA LEU A 70 -7.27 -20.17 -18.43
C LEU A 70 -6.79 -21.22 -19.43
N ASN A 71 -6.66 -20.86 -20.71
CA ASN A 71 -6.17 -21.79 -21.75
C ASN A 71 -4.62 -21.88 -21.81
N LYS A 72 -3.91 -20.90 -21.22
CA LYS A 72 -2.44 -20.89 -21.21
C LYS A 72 -1.81 -21.81 -20.16
N ASN A 73 -2.61 -22.45 -19.30
CA ASN A 73 -2.18 -23.33 -18.22
C ASN A 73 -1.09 -22.79 -17.27
N LYS A 74 -0.93 -21.46 -17.23
CA LYS A 74 -0.01 -20.77 -16.32
C LYS A 74 -0.80 -19.97 -15.28
N PHE A 75 -0.30 -19.94 -14.03
CA PHE A 75 -0.88 -19.10 -12.99
C PHE A 75 -1.02 -17.65 -13.46
N PHE A 76 -2.14 -17.01 -13.14
CA PHE A 76 -2.37 -15.61 -13.46
C PHE A 76 -3.22 -14.93 -12.39
N TYR A 77 -3.07 -13.60 -12.27
CA TYR A 77 -3.86 -12.79 -11.35
C TYR A 77 -5.19 -12.38 -12.00
N ILE A 78 -6.30 -12.53 -11.25
CA ILE A 78 -7.63 -12.02 -11.60
C ILE A 78 -7.73 -10.55 -11.20
N LYS A 79 -7.40 -10.26 -9.95
CA LYS A 79 -7.43 -8.94 -9.35
C LYS A 79 -6.34 -8.80 -8.31
N ARG A 80 -5.67 -7.67 -8.32
CA ARG A 80 -4.74 -7.26 -7.24
C ARG A 80 -5.48 -6.38 -6.23
N ARG A 81 -5.00 -6.36 -4.98
CA ARG A 81 -5.55 -5.57 -3.88
C ARG A 81 -7.04 -5.85 -3.67
N LEU A 82 -7.35 -7.06 -3.21
CA LEU A 82 -8.72 -7.44 -2.83
C LEU A 82 -9.15 -6.65 -1.59
N THR A 83 -10.41 -6.23 -1.59
CA THR A 83 -11.09 -5.88 -0.34
C THR A 83 -11.41 -7.15 0.46
N GLU A 84 -11.65 -7.03 1.76
CA GLU A 84 -12.04 -8.17 2.59
C GLU A 84 -13.35 -8.81 2.13
N ASP A 85 -14.33 -8.00 1.69
CA ASP A 85 -15.59 -8.48 1.12
C ASP A 85 -15.37 -9.31 -0.16
N GLU A 86 -14.55 -8.80 -1.08
CA GLU A 86 -14.20 -9.53 -2.32
C GLU A 86 -13.45 -10.83 -2.04
N ARG A 87 -12.53 -10.81 -1.09
CA ARG A 87 -11.79 -11.99 -0.65
C ARG A 87 -12.72 -13.04 -0.07
N THR A 88 -13.65 -12.62 0.80
CA THR A 88 -14.65 -13.49 1.40
C THR A 88 -15.56 -14.11 0.36
N LYS A 89 -16.09 -13.32 -0.60
CA LYS A 89 -16.92 -13.82 -1.70
C LYS A 89 -16.18 -14.87 -2.56
N LEU A 90 -14.92 -14.62 -2.89
CA LEU A 90 -14.10 -15.58 -3.64
C LEU A 90 -13.80 -16.84 -2.82
N TRP A 91 -13.54 -16.70 -1.53
CA TRP A 91 -13.25 -17.83 -0.64
C TRP A 91 -14.48 -18.74 -0.47
N LEU A 92 -15.67 -18.16 -0.34
CA LEU A 92 -16.95 -18.88 -0.25
C LEU A 92 -17.29 -19.71 -1.50
N LEU A 93 -16.67 -19.45 -2.66
CA LEU A 93 -16.81 -20.31 -3.84
C LEU A 93 -16.22 -21.71 -3.61
N GLY A 94 -15.39 -21.91 -2.60
CA GLY A 94 -14.74 -23.18 -2.30
C GLY A 94 -13.86 -23.74 -3.44
N ASN A 95 -13.43 -22.90 -4.37
CA ASN A 95 -12.69 -23.33 -5.55
C ASN A 95 -11.19 -23.39 -5.24
N LYS A 96 -10.62 -24.59 -5.15
CA LYS A 96 -9.21 -24.83 -4.85
C LYS A 96 -8.23 -24.22 -5.87
N ALA A 97 -8.70 -23.88 -7.08
CA ALA A 97 -7.90 -23.24 -8.10
C ALA A 97 -7.63 -21.75 -7.79
N ILE A 98 -8.47 -21.10 -6.97
CA ILE A 98 -8.28 -19.71 -6.56
C ILE A 98 -7.27 -19.67 -5.41
N LYS A 99 -6.23 -18.88 -5.57
CA LYS A 99 -5.19 -18.64 -4.56
C LYS A 99 -5.21 -17.18 -4.15
N PHE A 100 -4.86 -16.94 -2.88
CA PHE A 100 -4.82 -15.60 -2.28
C PHE A 100 -3.38 -15.28 -1.85
N PRO A 101 -2.45 -15.03 -2.79
CA PRO A 101 -1.10 -14.65 -2.41
C PRO A 101 -1.15 -13.36 -1.58
N LYS A 102 -0.48 -13.43 -0.43
CA LYS A 102 -0.36 -12.32 0.52
C LYS A 102 0.88 -11.51 0.17
N ARG A 103 0.79 -10.21 0.18
CA ARG A 103 1.92 -9.30 0.09
C ARG A 103 1.76 -8.12 1.04
N GLN A 104 2.85 -7.47 1.35
CA GLN A 104 2.82 -6.21 2.10
C GLN A 104 2.67 -5.03 1.13
N ASN A 105 2.04 -3.99 1.61
CA ASN A 105 1.91 -2.74 0.89
C ASN A 105 2.08 -1.58 1.87
N ARG A 106 2.86 -0.58 1.47
CA ARG A 106 3.03 0.66 2.23
C ARG A 106 1.78 1.51 2.08
N ILE A 107 1.23 1.99 3.18
CA ILE A 107 0.11 2.92 3.19
C ILE A 107 0.48 4.18 3.97
N TYR A 108 -0.13 5.28 3.57
CA TYR A 108 0.00 6.60 4.18
C TYR A 108 -1.39 7.05 4.65
N PRO A 109 -1.77 6.77 5.93
CA PRO A 109 -3.13 7.03 6.44
C PRO A 109 -3.54 8.49 6.33
N GLN A 110 -2.59 9.41 6.45
CA GLN A 110 -2.80 10.86 6.34
C GLN A 110 -2.85 11.36 4.89
N LYS A 111 -2.94 10.43 3.91
CA LYS A 111 -3.00 10.76 2.47
C LYS A 111 -1.85 11.67 2.03
N ASN A 112 -2.18 12.85 1.47
CA ASN A 112 -1.21 13.79 0.93
C ASN A 112 -0.64 14.78 1.96
N LEU A 113 -1.08 14.73 3.22
CA LEU A 113 -0.67 15.68 4.25
C LEU A 113 0.86 15.72 4.47
N PHE A 114 1.53 14.59 4.30
CA PHE A 114 2.98 14.44 4.50
C PHE A 114 3.74 14.07 3.22
N SER A 115 3.09 14.13 2.04
CA SER A 115 3.65 13.57 0.80
C SER A 115 5.01 14.17 0.42
N HIS A 116 5.21 15.48 0.59
CA HIS A 116 6.46 16.15 0.28
C HIS A 116 7.61 15.79 1.23
N ILE A 117 7.29 15.38 2.44
CA ILE A 117 8.27 14.99 3.46
C ILE A 117 8.59 13.51 3.36
N LEU A 118 7.55 12.68 3.40
CA LEU A 118 7.71 11.23 3.43
C LEU A 118 8.28 10.66 2.14
N GLY A 119 7.86 11.22 1.01
CA GLY A 119 8.15 10.60 -0.29
C GLY A 119 7.37 9.31 -0.48
N GLN A 120 7.98 8.31 -1.12
CA GLN A 120 7.31 7.05 -1.44
C GLN A 120 8.27 5.88 -1.53
N THR A 121 7.72 4.67 -1.50
CA THR A 121 8.43 3.41 -1.73
C THR A 121 8.04 2.81 -3.07
N ASP A 122 8.88 1.91 -3.58
CA ASP A 122 8.58 1.07 -4.74
C ASP A 122 7.70 -0.16 -4.37
N ASP A 123 7.45 -1.03 -5.36
CA ASP A 123 6.63 -2.24 -5.21
C ASP A 123 7.26 -3.31 -4.29
N ILE A 124 8.56 -3.22 -3.99
CA ILE A 124 9.29 -4.13 -3.08
C ILE A 124 9.58 -3.49 -1.72
N ASN A 125 9.01 -2.32 -1.44
CA ASN A 125 9.14 -1.52 -0.23
C ASN A 125 10.54 -0.89 -0.02
N ASP A 126 11.30 -0.64 -1.08
CA ASP A 126 12.50 0.20 -0.99
C ASP A 126 12.13 1.67 -1.12
N GLY A 127 12.72 2.53 -0.28
CA GLY A 127 12.46 3.97 -0.30
C GLY A 127 13.08 4.64 -1.53
N ILE A 128 12.26 5.32 -2.35
CA ILE A 128 12.71 5.98 -3.58
C ILE A 128 12.81 7.50 -3.44
N SER A 129 12.14 8.10 -2.46
CA SER A 129 12.20 9.55 -2.21
C SER A 129 11.94 9.90 -0.74
N GLY A 130 12.26 11.13 -0.35
CA GLY A 130 11.96 11.71 0.96
C GLY A 130 12.55 10.97 2.15
N VAL A 131 11.83 11.03 3.26
CA VAL A 131 12.18 10.32 4.53
C VAL A 131 12.27 8.82 4.30
N GLU A 132 11.39 8.25 3.47
CA GLU A 132 11.41 6.82 3.14
C GLU A 132 12.75 6.40 2.53
N LYS A 133 13.32 7.22 1.65
CA LYS A 133 14.64 6.95 1.04
C LYS A 133 15.78 7.22 2.02
N PHE A 134 15.75 8.38 2.69
CA PHE A 134 16.85 8.80 3.54
C PHE A 134 17.07 7.83 4.70
N PHE A 135 15.99 7.32 5.31
CA PHE A 135 16.05 6.36 6.42
C PHE A 135 15.79 4.92 6.00
N ASP A 136 16.00 4.58 4.72
CA ASP A 136 15.68 3.24 4.17
C ASP A 136 16.33 2.11 4.98
N GLN A 137 17.62 2.22 5.30
CA GLN A 137 18.35 1.23 6.10
C GLN A 137 17.79 1.07 7.51
N ASN A 138 17.37 2.17 8.14
CA ASN A 138 16.79 2.14 9.49
C ASN A 138 15.40 1.50 9.49
N LEU A 139 14.57 1.85 8.50
CA LEU A 139 13.21 1.36 8.36
C LEU A 139 13.16 -0.12 7.97
N ASN A 140 14.15 -0.62 7.26
CA ASN A 140 14.25 -2.04 6.85
C ASN A 140 15.02 -2.92 7.86
N ASN A 141 15.58 -2.34 8.95
CA ASN A 141 16.32 -3.09 9.94
C ASN A 141 15.38 -3.94 10.81
N ILE A 142 15.52 -5.27 10.72
CA ILE A 142 14.64 -6.26 11.39
C ILE A 142 14.59 -6.05 12.91
N GLU A 143 15.68 -5.64 13.54
CA GLU A 143 15.74 -5.41 14.99
C GLU A 143 14.97 -4.15 15.39
N LYS A 144 14.97 -3.13 14.54
CA LYS A 144 14.35 -1.82 14.79
C LYS A 144 12.88 -1.74 14.34
N ILE A 145 12.41 -2.64 13.48
CA ILE A 145 11.02 -2.63 12.96
C ILE A 145 9.94 -2.63 14.05
N LYS A 146 10.25 -3.19 15.22
CA LYS A 146 9.31 -3.24 16.35
C LYS A 146 9.09 -1.88 17.03
N ILE A 147 10.02 -0.96 16.86
CA ILE A 147 9.94 0.39 17.43
C ILE A 147 9.59 1.34 16.27
N PRO A 148 8.47 2.06 16.35
CA PRO A 148 8.12 3.04 15.32
C PRO A 148 9.21 4.10 15.17
N PHE A 149 9.48 4.49 13.93
CA PHE A 149 10.40 5.60 13.63
C PHE A 149 9.66 6.93 13.84
N SER A 150 10.02 7.67 14.89
CA SER A 150 9.35 8.93 15.23
C SER A 150 10.02 10.11 14.53
N LEU A 151 9.19 10.94 13.89
CA LEU A 151 9.57 12.24 13.36
C LEU A 151 9.22 13.34 14.37
N THR A 152 9.84 14.50 14.21
CA THR A 152 9.54 15.71 15.02
C THR A 152 8.25 16.40 14.63
N LEU A 153 7.65 16.00 13.49
CA LEU A 153 6.42 16.56 12.95
C LEU A 153 5.24 16.34 13.90
N ASP A 154 4.31 17.28 13.90
CA ASP A 154 3.03 17.21 14.61
C ASP A 154 1.88 17.19 13.60
N SER A 155 1.12 16.10 13.59
CA SER A 155 0.02 15.90 12.64
C SER A 155 -1.07 16.94 12.76
N ASN A 156 -1.36 17.43 13.98
CA ASN A 156 -2.39 18.44 14.21
C ASN A 156 -1.94 19.80 13.67
N LEU A 157 -0.69 20.20 13.96
CA LEU A 157 -0.11 21.43 13.42
C LEU A 157 0.01 21.37 11.90
N GLN A 158 0.41 20.22 11.35
CA GLN A 158 0.49 20.00 9.92
C GLN A 158 -0.87 20.21 9.25
N TYR A 159 -1.93 19.64 9.82
CA TYR A 159 -3.29 19.80 9.31
C TYR A 159 -3.76 21.25 9.40
N LEU A 160 -3.57 21.90 10.56
CA LEU A 160 -4.02 23.26 10.81
C LEU A 160 -3.36 24.26 9.84
N ILE A 161 -2.04 24.18 9.69
CA ILE A 161 -1.30 25.07 8.77
C ILE A 161 -1.72 24.80 7.32
N ARG A 162 -1.98 23.52 6.95
CA ARG A 162 -2.47 23.19 5.61
C ARG A 162 -3.82 23.87 5.33
N GLU A 163 -4.76 23.83 6.25
CA GLU A 163 -6.06 24.47 6.09
C GLU A 163 -5.92 26.00 5.95
N GLU A 164 -5.06 26.64 6.74
CA GLU A 164 -4.80 28.07 6.61
C GLU A 164 -4.17 28.44 5.26
N LEU A 165 -3.26 27.63 4.74
CA LEU A 165 -2.70 27.85 3.41
C LEU A 165 -3.75 27.67 2.31
N ILE A 166 -4.69 26.74 2.45
CA ILE A 166 -5.81 26.57 1.50
C ILE A 166 -6.74 27.78 1.54
N ASN A 167 -7.06 28.28 2.72
CA ASN A 167 -7.88 29.49 2.88
C ASN A 167 -7.18 30.70 2.24
N ALA A 168 -5.90 30.90 2.51
CA ALA A 168 -5.11 31.96 1.89
C ALA A 168 -5.04 31.84 0.36
N GLN A 169 -4.97 30.61 -0.17
CA GLN A 169 -5.01 30.40 -1.62
C GLN A 169 -6.36 30.83 -2.22
N SER A 170 -7.45 30.55 -1.52
CA SER A 170 -8.78 30.99 -1.95
C SER A 170 -8.92 32.51 -1.92
N ASP A 171 -8.45 33.16 -0.85
CA ASP A 171 -8.62 34.61 -0.62
C ASP A 171 -7.71 35.44 -1.53
N PHE A 172 -6.48 35.02 -1.74
CA PHE A 172 -5.46 35.78 -2.47
C PHE A 172 -5.24 35.27 -3.89
N HIS A 173 -5.88 34.16 -4.31
CA HIS A 173 -5.75 33.56 -5.65
C HIS A 173 -4.28 33.29 -6.04
N ASN A 174 -3.47 32.91 -5.05
CA ASN A 174 -2.05 32.60 -5.31
C ASN A 174 -1.89 31.27 -6.07
N THR A 175 -0.77 31.11 -6.79
CA THR A 175 -0.47 29.93 -7.60
C THR A 175 0.21 28.83 -6.81
N GLY A 176 0.60 29.10 -5.57
CA GLY A 176 1.22 28.14 -4.68
C GLY A 176 1.57 28.77 -3.35
N SER A 177 1.67 27.96 -2.31
CA SER A 177 2.02 28.41 -0.96
C SER A 177 2.81 27.34 -0.22
N ALA A 178 3.67 27.79 0.70
CA ALA A 178 4.42 26.88 1.55
C ALA A 178 4.59 27.49 2.94
N ALA A 179 4.68 26.64 3.96
CA ALA A 179 4.97 27.06 5.32
C ALA A 179 5.86 26.05 6.04
N ILE A 180 6.73 26.56 6.89
CA ILE A 180 7.56 25.78 7.80
C ILE A 180 7.38 26.31 9.20
N LEU A 181 7.05 25.44 10.15
CA LEU A 181 7.01 25.75 11.57
C LEU A 181 8.16 25.01 12.26
N MET A 182 9.01 25.77 12.92
CA MET A 182 10.20 25.25 13.59
C MET A 182 10.25 25.73 15.05
N ASN A 183 10.64 24.83 15.95
CA ASN A 183 10.98 25.19 17.31
C ASN A 183 12.35 25.87 17.33
N VAL A 184 12.41 27.14 17.69
CA VAL A 184 13.63 27.95 17.67
C VAL A 184 14.66 27.54 18.73
N GLN A 185 14.24 26.83 19.80
CA GLN A 185 15.13 26.42 20.88
C GLN A 185 15.98 25.19 20.54
N ASN A 186 15.41 24.26 19.74
CA ASN A 186 16.07 22.98 19.44
C ASN A 186 16.19 22.66 17.94
N GLY A 187 15.60 23.50 17.07
CA GLY A 187 15.65 23.33 15.62
C GLY A 187 14.71 22.25 15.07
N GLU A 188 13.84 21.67 15.90
CA GLU A 188 12.87 20.67 15.42
C GLU A 188 11.85 21.27 14.47
N ILE A 189 11.66 20.63 13.31
CA ILE A 189 10.59 20.99 12.38
C ILE A 189 9.31 20.32 12.86
N LEU A 190 8.32 21.14 13.21
CA LEU A 190 7.02 20.70 13.70
C LEU A 190 6.00 20.57 12.56
N SER A 191 6.12 21.39 11.52
CA SER A 191 5.29 21.31 10.31
C SER A 191 6.08 21.80 9.09
N LEU A 192 5.85 21.15 7.95
CA LEU A 192 6.41 21.53 6.67
C LEU A 192 5.39 21.19 5.57
N ILE A 193 4.84 22.21 4.91
CA ILE A 193 3.78 22.06 3.92
C ILE A 193 4.13 22.84 2.66
N SER A 194 3.81 22.27 1.52
CA SER A 194 3.83 22.93 0.23
C SER A 194 2.53 22.57 -0.50
N LEU A 195 1.84 23.58 -1.00
CA LEU A 195 0.66 23.46 -1.86
C LEU A 195 1.01 24.00 -3.24
N PRO A 196 0.52 23.30 -4.31
CA PRO A 196 0.64 23.78 -5.69
C PRO A 196 -0.18 25.04 -5.92
#